data_081e41e6162379f85634e94e1a453e47
#
_entry.id   081e41e6162379f85634e94e1a453e47
#
_cell.length_a   1.000
_cell.length_b   1.000
_cell.length_c   1.000
_cell.angle_alpha   90.00
_cell.angle_beta   90.00
_cell.angle_gamma   90.00
#
_symmetry.space_group_name_H-M   'P 1'
#
loop_
_entity.id
_entity.type
_entity.pdbx_description
1 polymer ?
#
loop_
_entity_poly.entity_id
_entity_poly.type
_entity_poly.pdbx_seq_one_letter_code
_entity_poly.pdbx_strand_id
1 'polypeptide(L)'
;MRKEHHFRIGLFTIGITALFLAGFFLLVVFGAQSYRNTVAGQNGNMQSRALLSYLSTTVKGYDAADAVLLTEDSEVGRVLVLADGGSGYAVRIYHKDGMLLEDYAAKDAVLHPEEAQQIGMTEQFEAEKLSGDLLRLKTDAGSVLLHLRSGGDGR
;
A
#
# COMPACT_ATOMS: atom_id res chain seq x y z
N MET A 1 -45.15 15.94 54.12
CA MET A 1 -45.01 16.55 52.78
C MET A 1 -43.63 17.09 52.42
N ARG A 2 -42.82 17.63 53.36
CA ARG A 2 -41.51 18.20 53.05
C ARG A 2 -40.41 17.16 52.62
N LYS A 3 -40.41 15.96 53.19
CA LYS A 3 -39.40 14.90 52.91
C LYS A 3 -39.54 14.28 51.51
N GLU A 4 -40.74 14.15 51.01
CA GLU A 4 -40.97 13.58 49.67
C GLU A 4 -40.55 14.52 48.55
N HIS A 5 -40.66 15.83 48.76
CA HIS A 5 -40.25 16.82 47.76
C HIS A 5 -38.71 16.83 47.59
N HIS A 6 -37.94 16.74 48.67
CA HIS A 6 -36.50 16.67 48.64
C HIS A 6 -36.00 15.37 48.00
N PHE A 7 -36.66 14.24 48.23
CA PHE A 7 -36.34 12.96 47.62
C PHE A 7 -36.51 12.99 46.10
N ARG A 8 -37.63 13.56 45.61
CA ARG A 8 -37.91 13.67 44.16
C ARG A 8 -36.96 14.60 43.46
N ILE A 9 -36.54 15.72 44.07
CA ILE A 9 -35.55 16.64 43.52
C ILE A 9 -34.18 15.95 43.46
N GLY A 10 -33.80 15.22 44.50
CA GLY A 10 -32.52 14.46 44.53
C GLY A 10 -32.46 13.40 43.42
N LEU A 11 -33.56 12.66 43.21
CA LEU A 11 -33.61 11.63 42.15
C LEU A 11 -33.52 12.25 40.75
N PHE A 12 -34.17 13.39 40.55
CA PHE A 12 -34.12 14.14 39.29
C PHE A 12 -32.68 14.66 38.98
N THR A 13 -32.02 15.21 40.00
CA THR A 13 -30.63 15.70 39.87
C THR A 13 -29.69 14.57 39.54
N ILE A 14 -29.81 13.41 40.21
CA ILE A 14 -29.00 12.22 39.90
C ILE A 14 -29.24 11.76 38.47
N GLY A 15 -30.50 11.75 38.02
CA GLY A 15 -30.83 11.35 36.65
C GLY A 15 -30.23 12.25 35.59
N ILE A 16 -30.27 13.57 35.79
CA ILE A 16 -29.65 14.54 34.87
C ILE A 16 -28.12 14.38 34.88
N THR A 17 -27.51 14.22 36.05
CA THR A 17 -26.06 14.05 36.16
C THR A 17 -25.59 12.75 35.48
N ALA A 18 -26.36 11.65 35.67
CA ALA A 18 -26.06 10.38 35.00
C ALA A 18 -26.16 10.49 33.48
N LEU A 19 -27.23 11.19 32.99
CA LEU A 19 -27.41 11.42 31.55
C LEU A 19 -26.27 12.27 30.97
N PHE A 20 -25.83 13.30 31.69
CA PHE A 20 -24.71 14.14 31.27
C PHE A 20 -23.39 13.35 31.20
N LEU A 21 -23.11 12.56 32.24
CA LEU A 21 -21.92 11.69 32.27
C LEU A 21 -21.95 10.64 31.15
N ALA A 22 -23.10 10.02 30.89
CA ALA A 22 -23.26 9.09 29.80
C ALA A 22 -23.01 9.75 28.44
N GLY A 23 -23.55 10.94 28.22
CA GLY A 23 -23.31 11.74 27.01
C GLY A 23 -21.85 12.11 26.82
N PHE A 24 -21.20 12.54 27.91
CA PHE A 24 -19.76 12.85 27.88
C PHE A 24 -18.92 11.60 27.56
N PHE A 25 -19.23 10.46 28.16
CA PHE A 25 -18.54 9.20 27.89
C PHE A 25 -18.68 8.77 26.43
N LEU A 26 -19.89 8.86 25.89
CA LEU A 26 -20.11 8.57 24.45
C LEU A 26 -19.30 9.49 23.55
N LEU A 27 -19.22 10.77 23.88
CA LEU A 27 -18.44 11.75 23.11
C LEU A 27 -16.97 11.40 23.08
N VAL A 28 -16.39 10.97 24.22
CA VAL A 28 -14.99 10.51 24.31
C VAL A 28 -14.78 9.25 23.48
N VAL A 29 -15.69 8.25 23.59
CA VAL A 29 -15.59 7.00 22.82
C VAL A 29 -15.66 7.27 21.31
N PHE A 30 -16.65 8.04 20.88
CA PHE A 30 -16.79 8.39 19.45
C PHE A 30 -15.61 9.24 18.94
N GLY A 31 -15.12 10.18 19.76
CA GLY A 31 -13.94 10.96 19.42
C GLY A 31 -12.69 10.09 19.23
N ALA A 32 -12.45 9.15 20.13
CA ALA A 32 -11.35 8.20 20.03
C ALA A 32 -11.47 7.28 18.79
N GLN A 33 -12.67 6.81 18.50
CA GLN A 33 -12.95 5.98 17.33
C GLN A 33 -12.73 6.75 16.01
N SER A 34 -13.25 7.98 15.94
CA SER A 34 -13.06 8.85 14.77
C SER A 34 -11.59 9.15 14.53
N TYR A 35 -10.84 9.44 15.59
CA TYR A 35 -9.39 9.66 15.49
C TYR A 35 -8.66 8.43 14.95
N ARG A 36 -8.94 7.23 15.49
CA ARG A 36 -8.35 5.96 15.02
C ARG A 36 -8.62 5.73 13.53
N ASN A 37 -9.86 5.91 13.10
CA ASN A 37 -10.24 5.71 11.71
C ASN A 37 -9.54 6.70 10.77
N THR A 38 -9.39 7.95 11.20
CA THR A 38 -8.69 8.98 10.42
C THR A 38 -7.19 8.66 10.28
N VAL A 39 -6.53 8.29 11.39
CA VAL A 39 -5.11 7.93 11.38
C VAL A 39 -4.85 6.66 10.57
N ALA A 40 -5.69 5.64 10.70
CA ALA A 40 -5.57 4.40 9.92
C ALA A 40 -5.72 4.67 8.41
N GLY A 41 -6.70 5.49 8.02
CA GLY A 41 -6.90 5.88 6.62
C GLY A 41 -5.74 6.71 6.04
N GLN A 42 -5.16 7.62 6.83
CA GLN A 42 -4.00 8.40 6.41
C GLN A 42 -2.76 7.52 6.24
N ASN A 43 -2.49 6.59 7.16
CA ASN A 43 -1.35 5.69 7.08
C ASN A 43 -1.45 4.76 5.85
N GLY A 44 -2.62 4.20 5.57
CA GLY A 44 -2.85 3.38 4.38
C GLY A 44 -2.57 4.16 3.09
N ASN A 45 -3.10 5.37 2.95
CA ASN A 45 -2.89 6.21 1.77
C ASN A 45 -1.41 6.65 1.60
N MET A 46 -0.71 6.95 2.70
CA MET A 46 0.71 7.30 2.63
C MET A 46 1.57 6.10 2.22
N GLN A 47 1.31 4.93 2.77
CA GLN A 47 2.06 3.71 2.47
C GLN A 47 1.86 3.29 1.01
N SER A 48 0.64 3.35 0.52
CA SER A 48 0.31 3.02 -0.86
C SER A 48 0.95 3.98 -1.87
N ARG A 49 0.95 5.30 -1.58
CA ARG A 49 1.63 6.30 -2.42
C ARG A 49 3.16 6.15 -2.37
N ALA A 50 3.71 5.83 -1.21
CA ALA A 50 5.14 5.55 -1.05
C ALA A 50 5.56 4.36 -1.92
N LEU A 51 4.73 3.31 -2.00
CA LEU A 51 4.98 2.13 -2.83
C LEU A 51 5.05 2.49 -4.32
N LEU A 52 4.09 3.26 -4.86
CA LEU A 52 4.13 3.72 -6.25
C LEU A 52 5.34 4.62 -6.54
N SER A 53 5.72 5.48 -5.58
CA SER A 53 6.91 6.32 -5.69
C SER A 53 8.19 5.46 -5.71
N TYR A 54 8.26 4.45 -4.84
CA TYR A 54 9.36 3.49 -4.82
C TYR A 54 9.50 2.78 -6.17
N LEU A 55 8.43 2.17 -6.67
CA LEU A 55 8.40 1.49 -7.97
C LEU A 55 8.87 2.40 -9.10
N SER A 56 8.34 3.63 -9.14
CA SER A 56 8.73 4.62 -10.15
C SER A 56 10.21 4.96 -10.09
N THR A 57 10.77 5.12 -8.89
CA THR A 57 12.18 5.47 -8.70
C THR A 57 13.08 4.29 -9.05
N THR A 58 12.70 3.08 -8.62
CA THR A 58 13.46 1.86 -8.92
C THR A 58 13.51 1.60 -10.42
N VAL A 59 12.37 1.64 -11.13
CA VAL A 59 12.35 1.47 -12.60
C VAL A 59 13.23 2.51 -13.30
N LYS A 60 13.14 3.78 -12.89
CA LYS A 60 13.99 4.83 -13.48
C LYS A 60 15.46 4.65 -13.20
N GLY A 61 15.81 4.03 -12.08
CA GLY A 61 17.19 3.72 -11.73
C GLY A 61 17.81 2.66 -12.66
N TYR A 62 16.98 1.74 -13.15
CA TYR A 62 17.38 0.66 -14.07
C TYR A 62 17.00 0.93 -15.54
N ASP A 63 16.64 2.17 -15.89
CA ASP A 63 16.22 2.56 -17.24
C ASP A 63 17.42 2.64 -18.19
N ALA A 64 17.91 1.47 -18.60
CA ALA A 64 18.92 1.28 -19.62
C ALA A 64 18.34 0.45 -20.78
N ALA A 65 19.04 0.39 -21.90
CA ALA A 65 18.57 -0.36 -23.07
C ALA A 65 18.30 -1.83 -22.72
N ASP A 66 17.08 -2.28 -23.01
CA ASP A 66 16.58 -3.64 -22.77
C ASP A 66 16.63 -4.10 -21.28
N ALA A 67 16.79 -3.17 -20.36
CA ALA A 67 16.88 -3.49 -18.94
C ALA A 67 15.53 -3.77 -18.30
N VAL A 68 14.44 -3.16 -18.78
CA VAL A 68 13.08 -3.32 -18.22
C VAL A 68 12.31 -4.38 -18.99
N LEU A 69 12.10 -5.53 -18.37
CA LEU A 69 11.42 -6.67 -18.94
C LEU A 69 10.20 -7.07 -18.11
N LEU A 70 9.23 -7.68 -18.75
CA LEU A 70 8.07 -8.32 -18.10
C LEU A 70 8.11 -9.80 -18.42
N THR A 71 8.08 -10.61 -17.39
CA THR A 71 8.00 -12.07 -17.50
C THR A 71 6.75 -12.59 -16.79
N GLU A 72 6.38 -13.82 -17.05
CA GLU A 72 5.27 -14.49 -16.39
C GLU A 72 5.83 -15.70 -15.65
N ASP A 73 5.53 -15.83 -14.40
CA ASP A 73 5.85 -16.99 -13.58
C ASP A 73 4.56 -17.72 -13.21
N SER A 74 4.64 -19.05 -13.10
CA SER A 74 3.47 -19.90 -12.87
C SER A 74 2.86 -19.76 -11.47
N GLU A 75 3.65 -19.32 -10.48
CA GLU A 75 3.26 -19.25 -9.07
C GLU A 75 2.84 -17.83 -8.66
N VAL A 76 3.60 -16.83 -9.11
CA VAL A 76 3.39 -15.44 -8.72
C VAL A 76 2.78 -14.57 -9.83
N GLY A 77 2.62 -15.12 -11.03
CA GLY A 77 2.09 -14.39 -12.19
C GLY A 77 3.07 -13.41 -12.79
N ARG A 78 2.68 -12.15 -12.95
CA ARG A 78 3.49 -11.12 -13.60
C ARG A 78 4.68 -10.70 -12.75
N VAL A 79 5.87 -10.75 -13.35
CA VAL A 79 7.15 -10.32 -12.74
C VAL A 79 7.74 -9.16 -13.55
N LEU A 80 8.03 -8.07 -12.88
CA LEU A 80 8.80 -6.96 -13.42
C LEU A 80 10.27 -7.23 -13.16
N VAL A 81 11.07 -7.38 -14.22
CA VAL A 81 12.48 -7.68 -14.17
C VAL A 81 13.26 -6.44 -14.61
N LEU A 82 14.13 -5.96 -13.75
CA LEU A 82 14.98 -4.80 -13.96
C LEU A 82 16.44 -5.26 -14.01
N ALA A 83 16.95 -5.45 -15.23
CA ALA A 83 18.30 -5.98 -15.44
C ALA A 83 19.39 -4.98 -15.06
N ASP A 84 20.41 -5.47 -14.37
CA ASP A 84 21.55 -4.66 -13.94
C ASP A 84 22.68 -4.72 -14.98
N GLY A 85 22.60 -3.79 -15.95
CA GLY A 85 23.67 -3.35 -16.82
C GLY A 85 24.62 -4.41 -17.41
N GLY A 86 24.15 -5.63 -17.66
CA GLY A 86 24.99 -6.71 -18.22
C GLY A 86 25.72 -7.57 -17.17
N SER A 87 25.47 -7.36 -15.89
CA SER A 87 26.01 -8.19 -14.79
C SER A 87 25.45 -9.63 -14.79
N GLY A 88 24.34 -9.88 -15.50
CA GLY A 88 23.59 -11.14 -15.43
C GLY A 88 22.62 -11.22 -14.25
N TYR A 89 22.58 -10.19 -13.41
CA TYR A 89 21.67 -10.05 -12.27
C TYR A 89 20.53 -9.09 -12.59
N ALA A 90 19.44 -9.19 -11.84
CA ALA A 90 18.30 -8.32 -11.96
C ALA A 90 17.60 -8.12 -10.61
N VAL A 91 16.99 -6.97 -10.44
CA VAL A 91 15.94 -6.76 -9.44
C VAL A 91 14.64 -7.31 -10.05
N ARG A 92 13.96 -8.17 -9.31
CA ARG A 92 12.69 -8.77 -9.73
C ARG A 92 11.62 -8.38 -8.74
N ILE A 93 10.54 -7.78 -9.24
CA ILE A 93 9.41 -7.29 -8.43
C ILE A 93 8.16 -8.05 -8.84
N TYR A 94 7.49 -8.64 -7.88
CA TYR A 94 6.30 -9.47 -8.09
C TYR A 94 5.37 -9.44 -6.88
N HIS A 95 4.12 -9.82 -7.10
CA HIS A 95 3.08 -9.85 -6.09
C HIS A 95 2.82 -11.27 -5.61
N LYS A 96 2.74 -11.48 -4.29
CA LYS A 96 2.28 -12.74 -3.69
C LYS A 96 1.61 -12.46 -2.34
N ASP A 97 0.47 -13.09 -2.10
CA ASP A 97 -0.26 -13.07 -0.81
C ASP A 97 -0.52 -11.66 -0.23
N GLY A 98 -0.96 -10.72 -1.07
CA GLY A 98 -1.25 -9.34 -0.66
C GLY A 98 0.00 -8.48 -0.42
N MET A 99 1.17 -8.97 -0.82
CA MET A 99 2.45 -8.27 -0.64
C MET A 99 3.18 -8.09 -1.97
N LEU A 100 3.81 -6.95 -2.12
CA LEU A 100 4.78 -6.72 -3.17
C LEU A 100 6.17 -7.08 -2.66
N LEU A 101 6.80 -7.98 -3.36
CA LEU A 101 8.09 -8.57 -3.03
C LEU A 101 9.15 -8.13 -4.03
N GLU A 102 10.37 -8.00 -3.56
CA GLU A 102 11.55 -7.69 -4.35
C GLU A 102 12.69 -8.64 -4.01
N ASP A 103 13.36 -9.18 -5.00
CA ASP A 103 14.61 -9.88 -4.84
C ASP A 103 15.69 -9.38 -5.82
N TYR A 104 16.93 -9.64 -5.51
CA TYR A 104 18.06 -9.39 -6.40
C TYR A 104 18.80 -10.71 -6.62
N ALA A 105 18.65 -11.27 -7.80
CA ALA A 105 19.21 -12.56 -8.14
C ALA A 105 19.64 -12.62 -9.62
N ALA A 106 20.23 -13.75 -10.03
CA ALA A 106 20.49 -13.99 -11.45
C ALA A 106 19.17 -13.91 -12.24
N LYS A 107 19.18 -13.27 -13.39
CA LYS A 107 18.01 -12.95 -14.19
C LYS A 107 17.08 -14.15 -14.43
N ASP A 108 17.66 -15.32 -14.65
CA ASP A 108 16.95 -16.56 -14.98
C ASP A 108 16.83 -17.52 -13.78
N ALA A 109 17.19 -17.07 -12.56
CA ALA A 109 17.06 -17.87 -11.34
C ALA A 109 15.59 -18.11 -10.99
N VAL A 110 15.31 -19.23 -10.36
CA VAL A 110 13.99 -19.52 -9.78
C VAL A 110 13.62 -18.46 -8.74
N LEU A 111 12.35 -18.10 -8.66
CA LEU A 111 11.86 -17.18 -7.62
C LEU A 111 11.76 -17.92 -6.28
N HIS A 112 12.19 -17.25 -5.21
CA HIS A 112 12.08 -17.72 -3.83
C HIS A 112 11.35 -16.66 -3.01
N PRO A 113 9.99 -16.63 -3.04
CA PRO A 113 9.21 -15.60 -2.36
C PRO A 113 9.46 -15.52 -0.86
N GLU A 114 9.83 -16.64 -0.24
CA GLU A 114 10.15 -16.74 1.18
C GLU A 114 11.48 -16.04 1.56
N GLU A 115 12.37 -15.83 0.60
CA GLU A 115 13.65 -15.14 0.78
C GLU A 115 13.62 -13.70 0.29
N ALA A 116 12.54 -13.31 -0.40
CA ALA A 116 12.39 -11.99 -0.99
C ALA A 116 12.08 -10.92 0.05
N GLN A 117 12.56 -9.71 -0.19
CA GLN A 117 12.27 -8.56 0.64
C GLN A 117 10.85 -8.05 0.37
N GLN A 118 10.05 -7.88 1.42
CA GLN A 118 8.76 -7.20 1.34
C GLN A 118 8.98 -5.69 1.20
N ILE A 119 8.47 -5.09 0.13
CA ILE A 119 8.56 -3.65 -0.14
C ILE A 119 7.27 -2.89 0.11
N GLY A 120 6.13 -3.59 0.20
CA GLY A 120 4.86 -2.98 0.56
C GLY A 120 3.69 -3.96 0.51
N MET A 121 2.55 -3.53 1.04
CA MET A 121 1.30 -4.26 0.94
C MET A 121 0.45 -3.69 -0.19
N THR A 122 -0.12 -4.56 -1.01
CA THR A 122 -1.07 -4.23 -2.07
C THR A 122 -1.85 -5.48 -2.43
N GLU A 123 -3.15 -5.37 -2.68
CA GLU A 123 -3.98 -6.51 -3.11
C GLU A 123 -3.82 -6.81 -4.60
N GLN A 124 -3.28 -5.86 -5.37
CA GLN A 124 -3.05 -6.04 -6.80
C GLN A 124 -1.74 -5.38 -7.24
N PHE A 125 -1.09 -6.02 -8.19
CA PHE A 125 0.04 -5.46 -8.91
C PHE A 125 -0.07 -5.82 -10.38
N GLU A 126 -0.12 -4.80 -11.24
CA GLU A 126 -0.11 -4.97 -12.68
C GLU A 126 1.06 -4.17 -13.27
N ALA A 127 1.83 -4.81 -14.11
CA ALA A 127 2.88 -4.18 -14.89
C ALA A 127 2.63 -4.49 -16.37
N GLU A 128 2.54 -3.43 -17.20
CA GLU A 128 2.21 -3.57 -18.61
C GLU A 128 3.00 -2.58 -19.45
N LYS A 129 3.61 -3.05 -20.54
CA LYS A 129 4.15 -2.17 -21.60
C LYS A 129 3.02 -1.80 -22.54
N LEU A 130 2.63 -0.53 -22.56
CA LEU A 130 1.62 0.02 -23.48
C LEU A 130 2.19 0.30 -24.86
N SER A 131 3.48 0.68 -24.93
CA SER A 131 4.28 0.84 -26.14
C SER A 131 5.74 0.50 -25.83
N GLY A 132 6.63 0.55 -26.78
CA GLY A 132 8.04 0.21 -26.59
C GLY A 132 8.71 0.99 -25.46
N ASP A 133 8.27 2.22 -25.22
CA ASP A 133 8.85 3.16 -24.27
C ASP A 133 7.93 3.52 -23.09
N LEU A 134 6.69 3.02 -23.04
CA LEU A 134 5.71 3.38 -22.02
C LEU A 134 5.32 2.17 -21.16
N LEU A 135 5.72 2.20 -19.90
CA LEU A 135 5.40 1.21 -18.88
C LEU A 135 4.29 1.75 -17.96
N ARG A 136 3.23 0.98 -17.77
CA ARG A 136 2.21 1.22 -16.77
C ARG A 136 2.42 0.28 -15.59
N LEU A 137 2.51 0.85 -14.40
CA LEU A 137 2.46 0.11 -13.12
C LEU A 137 1.21 0.50 -12.37
N LYS A 138 0.48 -0.48 -11.86
CA LYS A 138 -0.76 -0.28 -11.12
C LYS A 138 -0.76 -1.08 -9.83
N THR A 139 -1.23 -0.45 -8.76
CA THR A 139 -1.46 -1.03 -7.43
C THR A 139 -2.82 -0.53 -6.91
N ASP A 140 -3.22 -0.90 -5.71
CA ASP A 140 -4.43 -0.38 -5.04
C ASP A 140 -4.40 1.14 -4.89
N ALA A 141 -3.22 1.73 -4.77
CA ALA A 141 -3.04 3.18 -4.65
C ALA A 141 -3.34 3.96 -5.92
N GLY A 142 -3.45 3.28 -7.05
CA GLY A 142 -3.63 3.86 -8.37
C GLY A 142 -2.59 3.35 -9.36
N SER A 143 -2.34 4.14 -10.40
CA SER A 143 -1.39 3.78 -11.46
C SER A 143 -0.40 4.90 -11.73
N VAL A 144 0.79 4.52 -12.19
CA VAL A 144 1.82 5.41 -12.68
C VAL A 144 2.22 5.01 -14.11
N LEU A 145 2.37 5.99 -14.97
CA LEU A 145 2.91 5.83 -16.32
C LEU A 145 4.37 6.30 -16.32
N LEU A 146 5.25 5.44 -16.77
CA LEU A 146 6.68 5.69 -16.83
C LEU A 146 7.13 5.65 -18.28
N HIS A 147 7.72 6.75 -18.71
CA HIS A 147 8.38 6.82 -20.01
C HIS A 147 9.82 6.32 -19.85
N LEU A 148 10.13 5.21 -20.49
CA LEU A 148 11.46 4.60 -20.49
C LEU A 148 12.32 5.29 -21.55
N ARG A 149 13.50 5.79 -21.15
CA ARG A 149 14.43 6.44 -22.08
C ARG A 149 15.05 5.46 -23.08
N SER A 150 15.07 4.20 -22.68
CA SER A 150 15.64 3.09 -23.43
C SER A 150 14.61 2.24 -24.15
N GLY A 151 13.40 2.75 -24.34
CA GLY A 151 12.40 2.10 -25.19
C GLY A 151 12.97 1.93 -26.58
N GLY A 152 13.69 0.84 -26.79
CA GLY A 152 14.30 0.51 -28.07
C GLY A 152 13.22 0.33 -29.09
N ASP A 153 13.17 1.26 -30.03
CA ASP A 153 12.56 1.01 -31.33
C ASP A 153 13.36 -0.14 -31.92
N GLY A 154 12.76 -1.35 -31.91
CA GLY A 154 13.32 -2.48 -32.61
C GLY A 154 13.44 -2.16 -34.10
N ARG A 155 14.62 -1.73 -34.49
CA ARG A 155 15.06 -1.78 -35.88
C ARG A 155 15.76 -3.09 -36.13
#